data_001b3b5ce83737768305b2d96d50b330
#
_entry.id   001b3b5ce83737768305b2d96d50b330
#
_cell.length_a   1.000
_cell.length_b   1.000
_cell.length_c   1.000
_cell.angle_alpha   90.00
_cell.angle_beta   90.00
_cell.angle_gamma   90.00
#
_symmetry.space_group_name_H-M   'P 1'
#
loop_
_entity.id
_entity.type
_entity.pdbx_description
1 polymer ?
#
loop_
_entity_poly.entity_id
_entity_poly.type
_entity_poly.pdbx_seq_one_letter_code
_entity_poly.pdbx_strand_id
1 'polypeptide(L)'
;MLIEARKNSALETIYSAYARRLIRRQFSSLQISGSPFPATERVVIAYMNHSAWWDAVIPVHLSHDLFRREIHALMEGEQLKKYPFFRHLGCFGPTENSITDARAVVDHATQVLLNAKQPAVFWIFPQGAILPSHVPMEFKSGLSRIAERLPEAAIVPVAIRYPFLKNKKPDCRLKIGEPVARTGQINSQFTRRLERRLEEELTALDTEIAQELAPQP
;
A
#
# COMPACT_ATOMS: atom_id res chain seq x y z
N MET A 1 -8.67 21.07 4.48
CA MET A 1 -8.79 20.46 5.85
C MET A 1 -8.44 18.97 5.77
N LEU A 2 -8.09 18.34 6.91
CA LEU A 2 -7.66 16.95 6.98
C LEU A 2 -8.62 16.13 7.85
N ILE A 3 -8.94 14.91 7.44
CA ILE A 3 -9.59 13.90 8.27
C ILE A 3 -8.50 13.06 8.90
N GLU A 4 -8.26 13.24 10.18
CA GLU A 4 -7.18 12.56 10.91
C GLU A 4 -7.56 11.14 11.34
N ALA A 5 -6.55 10.28 11.47
CA ALA A 5 -6.69 8.97 12.10
C ALA A 5 -7.06 9.10 13.58
N ARG A 6 -7.81 8.12 14.09
CA ARG A 6 -8.18 7.98 15.52
C ARG A 6 -7.92 6.53 15.93
N LYS A 7 -6.67 6.13 15.92
CA LYS A 7 -6.25 4.73 16.13
C LYS A 7 -6.85 4.14 17.41
N ASN A 8 -7.28 2.88 17.29
CA ASN A 8 -7.79 2.08 18.38
C ASN A 8 -7.31 0.64 18.22
N SER A 9 -6.40 0.20 19.07
CA SER A 9 -5.76 -1.11 18.98
C SER A 9 -6.73 -2.29 19.10
N ALA A 10 -7.79 -2.15 19.90
CA ALA A 10 -8.81 -3.19 20.01
C ALA A 10 -9.60 -3.33 18.71
N LEU A 11 -10.02 -2.23 18.10
CA LEU A 11 -10.70 -2.24 16.80
C LEU A 11 -9.78 -2.73 15.68
N GLU A 12 -8.50 -2.37 15.71
CA GLU A 12 -7.48 -2.86 14.77
C GLU A 12 -7.36 -4.39 14.84
N THR A 13 -7.27 -4.96 16.04
CA THR A 13 -7.21 -6.41 16.25
C THR A 13 -8.47 -7.12 15.75
N ILE A 14 -9.64 -6.58 16.08
CA ILE A 14 -10.93 -7.14 15.63
C ILE A 14 -11.03 -7.11 14.11
N TYR A 15 -10.67 -5.98 13.50
CA TYR A 15 -10.73 -5.84 12.06
C TYR A 15 -9.70 -6.71 11.34
N SER A 16 -8.50 -6.88 11.91
CA SER A 16 -7.51 -7.80 11.34
C SER A 16 -8.01 -9.25 11.33
N ALA A 17 -8.64 -9.70 12.40
CA ALA A 17 -9.27 -11.02 12.45
C ALA A 17 -10.39 -11.16 11.40
N TYR A 18 -11.21 -10.12 11.24
CA TYR A 18 -12.24 -10.06 10.19
C TYR A 18 -11.62 -10.08 8.79
N ALA A 19 -10.60 -9.26 8.52
CA ALA A 19 -9.90 -9.19 7.25
C ALA A 19 -9.30 -10.56 6.86
N ARG A 20 -8.65 -11.25 7.81
CA ARG A 20 -8.11 -12.61 7.63
C ARG A 20 -9.19 -13.61 7.24
N ARG A 21 -10.34 -13.60 7.95
CA ARG A 21 -11.48 -14.45 7.63
C ARG A 21 -12.03 -14.13 6.24
N LEU A 22 -12.16 -12.86 5.90
CA LEU A 22 -12.68 -12.39 4.63
C LEU A 22 -11.77 -12.82 3.48
N ILE A 23 -10.46 -12.65 3.60
CA ILE A 23 -9.46 -13.07 2.61
C ILE A 23 -9.56 -14.58 2.37
N ARG A 24 -9.55 -15.39 3.42
CA ARG A 24 -9.69 -16.86 3.33
C ARG A 24 -10.99 -17.29 2.66
N ARG A 25 -12.05 -16.51 2.81
CA ARG A 25 -13.36 -16.84 2.23
C ARG A 25 -13.45 -16.45 0.75
N GLN A 26 -12.80 -15.37 0.34
CA GLN A 26 -12.95 -14.78 -0.99
C GLN A 26 -11.87 -15.21 -1.97
N PHE A 27 -10.68 -15.49 -1.50
CA PHE A 27 -9.57 -15.93 -2.33
C PHE A 27 -9.31 -17.44 -2.20
N SER A 28 -8.83 -18.04 -3.27
CA SER A 28 -8.35 -19.42 -3.27
C SER A 28 -7.02 -19.54 -2.57
N SER A 29 -6.15 -18.55 -2.76
CA SER A 29 -4.84 -18.45 -2.10
C SER A 29 -4.46 -16.98 -1.88
N LEU A 30 -3.57 -16.76 -0.92
CA LEU A 30 -2.80 -15.54 -0.74
C LEU A 30 -1.33 -15.93 -0.83
N GLN A 31 -0.65 -15.47 -1.87
CA GLN A 31 0.76 -15.76 -2.08
C GLN A 31 1.57 -14.46 -2.18
N ILE A 32 2.74 -14.47 -1.54
CA ILE A 32 3.66 -13.34 -1.52
C ILE A 32 5.01 -13.83 -2.01
N SER A 33 5.54 -13.18 -3.02
CA SER A 33 6.85 -13.42 -3.59
C SER A 33 7.76 -12.19 -3.46
N GLY A 34 9.00 -12.31 -3.91
CA GLY A 34 9.97 -11.23 -3.95
C GLY A 34 10.77 -11.10 -2.67
N SER A 35 11.18 -9.88 -2.36
CA SER A 35 12.08 -9.59 -1.25
C SER A 35 11.38 -9.65 0.10
N PRO A 36 12.07 -10.01 1.19
CA PRO A 36 11.52 -9.91 2.52
C PRO A 36 11.21 -8.46 2.87
N PHE A 37 10.10 -8.24 3.57
CA PHE A 37 9.75 -6.88 4.01
C PHE A 37 10.81 -6.37 5.00
N PRO A 38 11.31 -5.11 4.88
CA PRO A 38 12.40 -4.61 5.71
C PRO A 38 12.08 -4.73 7.20
N ALA A 39 12.83 -5.55 7.93
CA ALA A 39 12.60 -5.82 9.35
C ALA A 39 13.26 -4.78 10.26
N THR A 40 14.42 -4.25 9.85
CA THR A 40 15.25 -3.34 10.66
C THR A 40 14.79 -1.88 10.58
N GLU A 41 14.11 -1.51 9.52
CA GLU A 41 13.67 -0.14 9.29
C GLU A 41 12.52 0.24 10.23
N ARG A 42 12.65 1.36 10.93
CA ARG A 42 11.60 1.85 11.83
C ARG A 42 10.33 2.23 11.07
N VAL A 43 10.47 2.87 9.91
CA VAL A 43 9.38 3.29 9.06
C VAL A 43 9.57 2.72 7.67
N VAL A 44 8.53 2.10 7.13
CA VAL A 44 8.46 1.65 5.74
C VAL A 44 7.33 2.38 5.04
N ILE A 45 7.62 3.01 3.92
CA ILE A 45 6.63 3.54 2.99
C ILE A 45 6.38 2.47 1.94
N ALA A 46 5.30 1.72 2.09
CA ALA A 46 4.88 0.72 1.12
C ALA A 46 3.93 1.37 0.11
N TYR A 47 4.29 1.35 -1.16
CA TYR A 47 3.44 1.88 -2.21
C TYR A 47 3.00 0.76 -3.16
N MET A 48 1.71 0.78 -3.51
CA MET A 48 1.07 -0.32 -4.22
C MET A 48 0.19 0.19 -5.35
N ASN A 49 0.02 -0.60 -6.40
CA ASN A 49 -0.99 -0.32 -7.41
C ASN A 49 -2.40 -0.48 -6.82
N HIS A 50 -3.35 0.30 -7.34
CA HIS A 50 -4.73 0.30 -6.87
C HIS A 50 -5.68 -0.18 -7.97
N SER A 51 -6.11 -1.44 -7.88
CA SER A 51 -6.89 -2.10 -8.93
C SER A 51 -8.21 -2.69 -8.45
N ALA A 52 -8.41 -2.80 -7.14
CA ALA A 52 -9.60 -3.39 -6.58
C ALA A 52 -9.96 -2.85 -5.19
N TRP A 53 -11.19 -3.05 -4.78
CA TRP A 53 -11.64 -2.75 -3.41
C TRP A 53 -10.83 -3.51 -2.33
N TRP A 54 -10.32 -4.69 -2.68
CA TRP A 54 -9.51 -5.53 -1.79
C TRP A 54 -8.21 -4.86 -1.33
N ASP A 55 -7.73 -3.90 -2.08
CA ASP A 55 -6.52 -3.15 -1.77
C ASP A 55 -6.66 -2.32 -0.47
N ALA A 56 -7.89 -2.11 0.03
CA ALA A 56 -8.12 -1.53 1.35
C ALA A 56 -8.03 -2.55 2.50
N VAL A 57 -8.19 -3.85 2.21
CA VAL A 57 -8.24 -4.93 3.21
C VAL A 57 -6.90 -5.63 3.34
N ILE A 58 -6.24 -5.90 2.22
CA ILE A 58 -4.96 -6.64 2.18
C ILE A 58 -3.87 -5.95 3.01
N PRO A 59 -3.62 -4.63 2.91
CA PRO A 59 -2.63 -3.94 3.73
C PRO A 59 -2.83 -4.10 5.23
N VAL A 60 -4.07 -4.14 5.71
CA VAL A 60 -4.35 -4.33 7.15
C VAL A 60 -3.89 -5.71 7.60
N HIS A 61 -4.24 -6.75 6.84
CA HIS A 61 -3.80 -8.12 7.12
C HIS A 61 -2.27 -8.25 7.05
N LEU A 62 -1.63 -7.70 6.02
CA LEU A 62 -0.18 -7.74 5.88
C LEU A 62 0.52 -7.05 7.05
N SER A 63 0.07 -5.85 7.41
CA SER A 63 0.69 -5.05 8.47
C SER A 63 0.59 -5.73 9.83
N HIS A 64 -0.61 -6.18 10.19
CA HIS A 64 -0.88 -6.73 11.51
C HIS A 64 -0.37 -8.17 11.67
N ASP A 65 -0.69 -9.05 10.71
CA ASP A 65 -0.47 -10.49 10.87
C ASP A 65 0.91 -10.95 10.38
N LEU A 66 1.44 -10.32 9.33
CA LEU A 66 2.69 -10.76 8.69
C LEU A 66 3.87 -9.86 9.05
N PHE A 67 3.74 -8.53 8.89
CA PHE A 67 4.85 -7.62 9.12
C PHE A 67 4.96 -7.17 10.58
N ARG A 68 3.89 -7.32 11.37
CA ARG A 68 3.79 -6.91 12.78
C ARG A 68 4.20 -5.46 12.97
N ARG A 69 3.61 -4.59 12.12
CA ARG A 69 3.88 -3.16 12.11
C ARG A 69 2.63 -2.35 12.35
N GLU A 70 2.82 -1.21 12.97
CA GLU A 70 1.76 -0.22 13.12
C GLU A 70 1.34 0.28 11.73
N ILE A 71 0.06 0.11 11.38
CA ILE A 71 -0.46 0.52 10.09
C ILE A 71 -0.85 2.00 10.08
N HIS A 72 -0.47 2.69 9.01
CA HIS A 72 -1.01 3.98 8.59
C HIS A 72 -1.29 3.93 7.09
N ALA A 73 -2.34 4.61 6.63
CA ALA A 73 -2.66 4.63 5.21
C ALA A 73 -3.30 5.96 4.79
N LEU A 74 -2.97 6.37 3.57
CA LEU A 74 -3.66 7.47 2.92
C LEU A 74 -4.94 6.96 2.26
N MET A 75 -6.07 7.60 2.57
CA MET A 75 -7.37 7.28 1.99
C MET A 75 -8.08 8.57 1.57
N GLU A 76 -8.84 8.48 0.50
CA GLU A 76 -9.65 9.60 0.01
C GLU A 76 -10.71 10.04 1.04
N GLY A 77 -10.91 11.35 1.20
CA GLY A 77 -11.80 11.92 2.20
C GLY A 77 -13.26 11.48 2.07
N GLU A 78 -13.77 11.33 0.85
CA GLU A 78 -15.10 10.79 0.58
C GLU A 78 -15.26 9.37 1.14
N GLN A 79 -14.23 8.53 0.97
CA GLN A 79 -14.24 7.17 1.50
C GLN A 79 -14.14 7.16 3.04
N LEU A 80 -13.35 8.07 3.63
CA LEU A 80 -13.27 8.22 5.09
C LEU A 80 -14.57 8.74 5.72
N LYS A 81 -15.32 9.58 5.00
CA LYS A 81 -16.67 10.02 5.43
C LYS A 81 -17.67 8.86 5.35
N LYS A 82 -17.63 8.08 4.28
CA LYS A 82 -18.52 6.94 4.05
C LYS A 82 -18.21 5.76 4.98
N TYR A 83 -16.94 5.53 5.29
CA TYR A 83 -16.47 4.41 6.11
C TYR A 83 -15.58 4.92 7.25
N PRO A 84 -16.14 5.62 8.26
CA PRO A 84 -15.35 6.31 9.29
C PRO A 84 -14.55 5.36 10.19
N PHE A 85 -14.87 4.08 10.21
CA PHE A 85 -14.13 3.09 10.99
C PHE A 85 -12.66 2.93 10.52
N PHE A 86 -12.34 3.20 9.23
CA PHE A 86 -10.96 3.16 8.75
C PHE A 86 -10.03 4.14 9.48
N ARG A 87 -10.57 5.20 10.06
CA ARG A 87 -9.80 6.12 10.89
C ARG A 87 -9.25 5.42 12.14
N HIS A 88 -9.97 4.43 12.68
CA HIS A 88 -9.50 3.63 13.82
C HIS A 88 -8.41 2.63 13.45
N LEU A 89 -8.25 2.34 12.16
CA LEU A 89 -7.17 1.51 11.61
C LEU A 89 -5.94 2.33 11.19
N GLY A 90 -5.91 3.65 11.46
CA GLY A 90 -4.78 4.49 11.09
C GLY A 90 -4.91 5.16 9.71
N CYS A 91 -6.08 5.11 9.07
CA CYS A 91 -6.31 5.81 7.81
C CYS A 91 -6.63 7.30 8.07
N PHE A 92 -6.06 8.15 7.22
CA PHE A 92 -6.30 9.60 7.20
C PHE A 92 -6.28 10.11 5.76
N GLY A 93 -6.76 11.32 5.53
CA GLY A 93 -6.76 11.87 4.18
C GLY A 93 -7.35 13.27 4.08
N PRO A 94 -7.31 13.88 2.89
CA PRO A 94 -7.81 15.23 2.66
C PRO A 94 -9.34 15.24 2.73
N THR A 95 -9.93 16.34 3.20
CA THR A 95 -11.38 16.55 3.11
C THR A 95 -11.83 16.85 1.69
N GLU A 96 -10.96 17.48 0.91
CA GLU A 96 -11.17 17.89 -0.48
C GLU A 96 -9.87 17.72 -1.27
N ASN A 97 -9.98 17.59 -2.60
CA ASN A 97 -8.80 17.46 -3.47
C ASN A 97 -8.22 18.83 -3.84
N SER A 98 -7.75 19.61 -2.85
CA SER A 98 -7.08 20.89 -3.04
C SER A 98 -5.56 20.79 -2.87
N ILE A 99 -4.81 21.75 -3.42
CA ILE A 99 -3.34 21.85 -3.24
C ILE A 99 -3.00 22.04 -1.76
N THR A 100 -3.79 22.83 -1.04
CA THR A 100 -3.61 23.08 0.39
C THR A 100 -3.80 21.77 1.19
N ASP A 101 -4.79 20.99 0.83
CA ASP A 101 -5.06 19.70 1.49
C ASP A 101 -3.95 18.67 1.17
N ALA A 102 -3.42 18.67 -0.05
CA ALA A 102 -2.29 17.82 -0.41
C ALA A 102 -1.04 18.12 0.45
N ARG A 103 -0.76 19.39 0.73
CA ARG A 103 0.33 19.77 1.63
C ARG A 103 0.07 19.33 3.08
N ALA A 104 -1.13 19.57 3.57
CA ALA A 104 -1.53 19.16 4.92
C ALA A 104 -1.44 17.63 5.11
N VAL A 105 -1.77 16.85 4.08
CA VAL A 105 -1.58 15.39 4.07
C VAL A 105 -0.12 15.00 4.20
N VAL A 106 0.77 15.62 3.44
CA VAL A 106 2.22 15.36 3.51
C VAL A 106 2.77 15.71 4.90
N ASP A 107 2.39 16.88 5.45
CA ASP A 107 2.81 17.33 6.78
C ASP A 107 2.33 16.33 7.85
N HIS A 108 1.06 15.94 7.81
CA HIS A 108 0.47 15.01 8.77
C HIS A 108 1.08 13.60 8.66
N ALA A 109 1.24 13.06 7.45
CA ALA A 109 1.88 11.77 7.24
C ALA A 109 3.29 11.75 7.84
N THR A 110 4.07 12.80 7.59
CA THR A 110 5.42 12.94 8.14
C THR A 110 5.40 12.94 9.67
N GLN A 111 4.54 13.75 10.29
CA GLN A 111 4.46 13.83 11.75
C GLN A 111 4.02 12.51 12.39
N VAL A 112 2.99 11.87 11.84
CA VAL A 112 2.48 10.60 12.37
C VAL A 112 3.56 9.52 12.32
N LEU A 113 4.31 9.43 11.22
CA LEU A 113 5.34 8.41 11.03
C LEU A 113 6.60 8.67 11.86
N LEU A 114 7.01 9.93 12.02
CA LEU A 114 8.12 10.31 12.92
C LEU A 114 7.80 10.01 14.38
N ASN A 115 6.54 10.17 14.78
CA ASN A 115 6.06 9.96 16.16
C ASN A 115 5.54 8.54 16.42
N ALA A 116 5.61 7.61 15.45
CA ALA A 116 5.19 6.24 15.62
C ALA A 116 5.95 5.59 16.79
N LYS A 117 5.22 4.97 17.73
CA LYS A 117 5.80 4.37 18.93
C LYS A 117 6.46 3.01 18.65
N GLN A 118 6.00 2.34 17.62
CA GLN A 118 6.47 1.03 17.17
C GLN A 118 6.90 1.09 15.70
N PRO A 119 7.59 0.06 15.18
CA PRO A 119 7.85 -0.03 13.75
C PRO A 119 6.57 0.13 12.96
N ALA A 120 6.54 1.09 12.04
CA ALA A 120 5.35 1.48 11.29
C ALA A 120 5.47 1.17 9.80
N VAL A 121 4.33 0.92 9.15
CA VAL A 121 4.19 0.89 7.71
C VAL A 121 3.14 1.89 7.26
N PHE A 122 3.49 2.70 6.28
CA PHE A 122 2.60 3.65 5.64
C PHE A 122 2.25 3.15 4.24
N TRP A 123 0.98 2.83 4.04
CA TRP A 123 0.46 2.40 2.75
C TRP A 123 -0.04 3.59 1.94
N ILE A 124 0.42 3.65 0.70
CA ILE A 124 -0.01 4.66 -0.24
C ILE A 124 -0.24 4.06 -1.62
N PHE A 125 -1.32 4.50 -2.26
CA PHE A 125 -1.68 4.17 -3.65
C PHE A 125 -1.42 5.41 -4.50
N PRO A 126 -0.23 5.53 -5.14
CA PRO A 126 0.20 6.79 -5.75
C PRO A 126 -0.66 7.23 -6.94
N GLN A 127 -1.41 6.31 -7.55
CA GLN A 127 -2.39 6.60 -8.62
C GLN A 127 -3.52 7.49 -8.11
N GLY A 128 -3.90 7.36 -6.83
CA GLY A 128 -4.96 8.12 -6.18
C GLY A 128 -6.38 7.77 -6.65
N ALA A 129 -6.54 6.67 -7.37
CA ALA A 129 -7.82 6.12 -7.80
C ALA A 129 -7.70 4.62 -8.08
N ILE A 130 -8.80 3.88 -7.97
CA ILE A 130 -8.87 2.49 -8.43
C ILE A 130 -8.92 2.50 -9.96
N LEU A 131 -7.95 1.88 -10.60
CA LEU A 131 -7.85 1.80 -12.05
C LEU A 131 -7.78 0.34 -12.50
N PRO A 132 -8.45 -0.01 -13.63
CA PRO A 132 -8.29 -1.32 -14.25
C PRO A 132 -6.81 -1.62 -14.53
N SER A 133 -6.40 -2.88 -14.40
CA SER A 133 -5.00 -3.30 -14.52
C SER A 133 -4.36 -3.07 -15.89
N HIS A 134 -5.17 -2.85 -16.94
CA HIS A 134 -4.69 -2.54 -18.29
C HIS A 134 -4.50 -1.04 -18.55
N VAL A 135 -4.90 -0.18 -17.60
CA VAL A 135 -4.71 1.27 -17.72
C VAL A 135 -3.30 1.60 -17.25
N PRO A 136 -2.50 2.36 -18.02
CA PRO A 136 -1.19 2.80 -17.59
C PRO A 136 -1.24 3.53 -16.25
N MET A 137 -0.26 3.26 -15.41
CA MET A 137 -0.13 3.96 -14.12
C MET A 137 0.39 5.38 -14.35
N GLU A 138 -0.12 6.30 -13.55
CA GLU A 138 0.41 7.65 -13.46
C GLU A 138 0.45 8.06 -11.99
N PHE A 139 1.65 8.31 -11.46
CA PHE A 139 1.84 8.62 -10.05
C PHE A 139 1.69 10.11 -9.76
N LYS A 140 0.87 10.41 -8.75
CA LYS A 140 0.85 11.72 -8.10
C LYS A 140 2.10 11.92 -7.25
N SER A 141 2.56 13.17 -7.10
CA SER A 141 3.79 13.52 -6.38
C SER A 141 3.73 13.35 -4.85
N GLY A 142 2.60 12.94 -4.29
CA GLY A 142 2.43 12.80 -2.83
C GLY A 142 3.43 11.83 -2.20
N LEU A 143 3.63 10.67 -2.84
CA LEU A 143 4.60 9.66 -2.39
C LEU A 143 6.02 10.22 -2.30
N SER A 144 6.51 10.85 -3.36
CA SER A 144 7.86 11.42 -3.40
C SER A 144 8.06 12.53 -2.37
N ARG A 145 7.05 13.38 -2.15
CA ARG A 145 7.10 14.46 -1.14
C ARG A 145 7.13 13.92 0.30
N ILE A 146 6.40 12.85 0.60
CA ILE A 146 6.46 12.19 1.91
C ILE A 146 7.83 11.52 2.07
N ALA A 147 8.30 10.84 1.05
CA ALA A 147 9.61 10.21 1.04
C ALA A 147 10.75 11.21 1.27
N GLU A 148 10.67 12.42 0.71
CA GLU A 148 11.64 13.48 0.92
C GLU A 148 11.79 13.89 2.39
N ARG A 149 10.68 13.90 3.12
CA ARG A 149 10.64 14.31 4.53
C ARG A 149 10.99 13.21 5.53
N LEU A 150 11.07 11.98 5.06
CA LEU A 150 11.38 10.80 5.87
C LEU A 150 12.62 10.08 5.31
N PRO A 151 13.81 10.69 5.37
CA PRO A 151 15.02 10.18 4.73
C PRO A 151 15.40 8.77 5.20
N GLU A 152 15.10 8.44 6.44
CA GLU A 152 15.41 7.14 7.05
C GLU A 152 14.35 6.04 6.74
N ALA A 153 13.22 6.39 6.09
CA ALA A 153 12.22 5.40 5.78
C ALA A 153 12.59 4.59 4.55
N ALA A 154 12.44 3.27 4.58
CA ALA A 154 12.52 2.45 3.37
C ALA A 154 11.32 2.71 2.46
N ILE A 155 11.53 2.78 1.16
CA ILE A 155 10.47 2.97 0.16
C ILE A 155 10.34 1.67 -0.63
N VAL A 156 9.25 0.95 -0.44
CA VAL A 156 9.09 -0.43 -0.92
C VAL A 156 7.94 -0.52 -1.91
N PRO A 157 8.18 -0.92 -3.18
CA PRO A 157 7.12 -1.25 -4.11
C PRO A 157 6.45 -2.57 -3.74
N VAL A 158 5.13 -2.62 -3.85
CA VAL A 158 4.35 -3.84 -3.65
C VAL A 158 3.38 -3.99 -4.81
N ALA A 159 3.64 -4.93 -5.68
CA ALA A 159 2.73 -5.25 -6.78
C ALA A 159 1.63 -6.19 -6.29
N ILE A 160 0.39 -5.99 -6.77
CA ILE A 160 -0.74 -6.86 -6.45
C ILE A 160 -1.53 -7.22 -7.70
N ARG A 161 -1.98 -8.48 -7.77
CA ARG A 161 -2.86 -9.03 -8.80
C ARG A 161 -3.91 -9.96 -8.20
N TYR A 162 -5.05 -10.04 -8.85
CA TYR A 162 -6.17 -10.90 -8.47
C TYR A 162 -6.59 -11.81 -9.63
N PRO A 163 -5.72 -12.73 -10.10
CA PRO A 163 -6.03 -13.58 -11.24
C PRO A 163 -7.05 -14.67 -10.88
N PHE A 164 -7.94 -14.96 -11.83
CA PHE A 164 -8.75 -16.17 -11.84
C PHE A 164 -7.97 -17.25 -12.60
N LEU A 165 -7.45 -18.23 -11.88
CA LEU A 165 -6.62 -19.29 -12.46
C LEU A 165 -7.42 -20.60 -12.56
N LYS A 166 -7.06 -21.60 -11.76
CA LYS A 166 -7.66 -22.94 -11.80
C LYS A 166 -8.93 -23.07 -10.94
N ASN A 167 -9.15 -22.13 -10.05
CA ASN A 167 -10.24 -22.16 -9.07
C ASN A 167 -11.38 -21.21 -9.43
N LYS A 168 -12.55 -21.42 -8.85
CA LYS A 168 -13.71 -20.52 -9.00
C LYS A 168 -13.53 -19.15 -8.30
N LYS A 169 -12.59 -19.08 -7.34
CA LYS A 169 -12.22 -17.86 -6.65
C LYS A 169 -10.91 -17.35 -7.21
N PRO A 170 -10.69 -16.03 -7.23
CA PRO A 170 -9.39 -15.50 -7.61
C PRO A 170 -8.32 -15.89 -6.59
N ASP A 171 -7.07 -15.89 -7.02
CA ASP A 171 -5.93 -15.86 -6.13
C ASP A 171 -5.59 -14.40 -5.79
N CYS A 172 -5.02 -14.16 -4.62
CA CYS A 172 -4.39 -12.89 -4.28
C CYS A 172 -2.89 -13.07 -4.37
N ARG A 173 -2.27 -12.39 -5.34
CA ARG A 173 -0.85 -12.49 -5.63
C ARG A 173 -0.17 -11.17 -5.34
N LEU A 174 0.85 -11.21 -4.50
CA LEU A 174 1.66 -10.04 -4.17
C LEU A 174 3.13 -10.31 -4.48
N LYS A 175 3.82 -9.26 -4.92
CA LYS A 175 5.28 -9.26 -5.04
C LYS A 175 5.84 -8.04 -4.34
N ILE A 176 6.72 -8.26 -3.38
CA ILE A 176 7.44 -7.23 -2.66
C ILE A 176 8.77 -7.00 -3.37
N GLY A 177 8.99 -5.79 -3.86
CA GLY A 177 10.26 -5.44 -4.48
C GLY A 177 11.30 -4.97 -3.46
N GLU A 178 12.54 -4.86 -3.91
CA GLU A 178 13.63 -4.28 -3.12
C GLU A 178 13.37 -2.80 -2.79
N PRO A 179 13.79 -2.32 -1.62
CA PRO A 179 13.71 -0.91 -1.30
C PRO A 179 14.36 -0.01 -2.35
N VAL A 180 13.67 1.03 -2.74
CA VAL A 180 14.15 1.97 -3.77
C VAL A 180 15.18 2.91 -3.20
N ALA A 181 16.39 2.90 -3.76
CA ALA A 181 17.48 3.79 -3.34
C ALA A 181 17.13 5.26 -3.62
N ARG A 182 17.47 6.14 -2.68
CA ARG A 182 17.29 7.59 -2.78
C ARG A 182 18.49 8.25 -3.46
N THR A 183 18.72 7.97 -4.74
CA THR A 183 19.81 8.60 -5.51
C THR A 183 19.29 9.87 -6.18
N GLY A 184 20.05 10.97 -6.05
CA GLY A 184 19.72 12.26 -6.67
C GLY A 184 18.64 13.05 -5.93
N GLN A 185 18.17 14.13 -6.56
CA GLN A 185 17.12 14.98 -5.99
C GLN A 185 15.75 14.30 -6.05
N ILE A 186 14.96 14.51 -5.01
CA ILE A 186 13.58 14.07 -4.96
C ILE A 186 12.70 15.08 -5.71
N ASN A 187 12.43 14.77 -6.95
CA ASN A 187 11.68 15.60 -7.90
C ASN A 187 10.75 14.74 -8.77
N SER A 188 10.28 15.26 -9.87
CA SER A 188 9.44 14.53 -10.84
C SER A 188 10.13 13.28 -11.43
N GLN A 189 11.46 13.30 -11.57
CA GLN A 189 12.23 12.14 -12.04
C GLN A 189 12.24 11.02 -10.98
N PHE A 190 12.31 11.39 -9.70
CA PHE A 190 12.17 10.41 -8.62
C PHE A 190 10.78 9.77 -8.61
N THR A 191 9.70 10.56 -8.80
CA THR A 191 8.34 10.03 -8.93
C THR A 191 8.23 9.02 -10.07
N ARG A 192 8.78 9.36 -11.27
CA ARG A 192 8.78 8.44 -12.42
C ARG A 192 9.62 7.18 -12.16
N ARG A 193 10.68 7.26 -11.38
CA ARG A 193 11.48 6.10 -10.97
C ARG A 193 10.69 5.16 -10.07
N LEU A 194 9.95 5.70 -9.11
CA LEU A 194 9.06 4.91 -8.26
C LEU A 194 7.96 4.22 -9.07
N GLU A 195 7.37 4.93 -10.02
CA GLU A 195 6.37 4.40 -10.95
C GLU A 195 6.94 3.24 -11.76
N ARG A 196 8.06 3.46 -12.46
CA ARG A 196 8.73 2.41 -13.23
C ARG A 196 9.08 1.20 -12.39
N ARG A 197 9.58 1.42 -11.16
CA ARG A 197 9.92 0.31 -10.27
C ARG A 197 8.71 -0.55 -9.92
N LEU A 198 7.53 0.04 -9.71
CA LEU A 198 6.31 -0.74 -9.49
C LEU A 198 5.84 -1.45 -10.77
N GLU A 199 6.01 -0.83 -11.94
CA GLU A 199 5.72 -1.49 -13.23
C GLU A 199 6.60 -2.71 -13.48
N GLU A 200 7.88 -2.62 -13.11
CA GLU A 200 8.83 -3.75 -13.16
C GLU A 200 8.37 -4.90 -12.25
N GLU A 201 7.94 -4.59 -11.02
CA GLU A 201 7.44 -5.62 -10.09
C GLU A 201 6.10 -6.23 -10.57
N LEU A 202 5.23 -5.43 -11.18
CA LEU A 202 3.99 -5.92 -11.78
C LEU A 202 4.27 -6.86 -12.96
N THR A 203 5.20 -6.49 -13.82
CA THR A 203 5.61 -7.32 -14.97
C THR A 203 6.24 -8.65 -14.50
N ALA A 204 7.08 -8.57 -13.47
CA ALA A 204 7.69 -9.76 -12.89
C ALA A 204 6.62 -10.67 -12.24
N LEU A 205 5.65 -10.09 -11.52
CA LEU A 205 4.54 -10.85 -10.92
C LEU A 205 3.66 -11.50 -12.00
N ASP A 206 3.33 -10.78 -13.08
CA ASP A 206 2.56 -11.31 -14.20
C ASP A 206 3.31 -12.47 -14.89
N THR A 207 4.64 -12.39 -14.98
CA THR A 207 5.50 -13.46 -15.50
C THR A 207 5.48 -14.69 -14.58
N GLU A 208 5.60 -14.51 -13.27
CA GLU A 208 5.50 -15.60 -12.28
C GLU A 208 4.16 -16.34 -12.40
N ILE A 209 3.06 -15.58 -12.49
CA ILE A 209 1.71 -16.13 -12.67
C ILE A 209 1.59 -16.93 -13.98
N ALA A 210 2.14 -16.41 -15.08
CA ALA A 210 2.10 -17.07 -16.37
C ALA A 210 2.91 -18.38 -16.37
N GLN A 211 4.05 -18.42 -15.71
CA GLN A 211 4.89 -19.63 -15.59
C GLN A 211 4.20 -20.75 -14.81
N GLU A 212 3.39 -20.43 -13.78
CA GLU A 212 2.61 -21.44 -13.05
C GLU A 212 1.51 -22.09 -13.90
N LEU A 213 1.08 -21.42 -14.95
CA LEU A 213 0.04 -21.90 -15.87
C LEU A 213 0.62 -22.69 -17.05
N ALA A 214 1.91 -22.54 -17.31
CA ALA A 214 2.57 -23.26 -18.40
C ALA A 214 2.49 -24.77 -18.15
N PRO A 215 2.22 -25.58 -19.19
CA PRO A 215 2.29 -27.05 -19.07
C PRO A 215 3.68 -27.43 -18.57
N GLN A 216 3.74 -28.23 -17.50
CA GLN A 216 4.99 -28.84 -17.11
C GLN A 216 5.39 -29.86 -18.19
N PRO A 217 6.65 -29.88 -18.61
CA PRO A 217 7.14 -30.79 -19.66
C PRO A 217 7.00 -32.26 -19.27
#